data_2eae0ead538d942ce9e1d39fa9ea2644
#
_entry.id   2eae0ead538d942ce9e1d39fa9ea2644
#
_cell.length_a   1.000
_cell.length_b   1.000
_cell.length_c   1.000
_cell.angle_alpha   90.00
_cell.angle_beta   90.00
_cell.angle_gamma   90.00
#
_symmetry.space_group_name_H-M   'P 1'
#
loop_
_entity.id
_entity.type
_entity.pdbx_description
1 polymer ?
#
loop_
_entity_poly.entity_id
_entity_poly.type
_entity_poly.pdbx_seq_one_letter_code
_entity_poly.pdbx_strand_id
1 'polypeptide(L)'
;MNRTMITATNTLAQLQKQMDSISHNIANANTNGYKSRETTFSDLVVQEFRNQPQDQLEANRLTPYNIRQGTGAKIAQSQLVLTQGALKTTDRGLDTAFTKEGQFYTILAQGEDGSSSVSYTRDGAFYLTPVSETESMVVTGNGDSVLDENGEPISFTGTPKEFKIAGNGEFVAIMADGSSQQRNLGVVRVDKPQFLEQKGHNLYGLPENLAELGIAENDIVTGLNGALRSEIAIQQHALEQSNVDVSKEMTDLLNVQRGYQFHSRSISIADQMLGLVNGIR
;
A
#
# COMPACT_ATOMS: atom_id res chain seq x y z
N MET A 1 10.18 -34.47 15.47
CA MET A 1 10.53 -34.17 14.06
C MET A 1 9.38 -33.54 13.28
N ASN A 2 8.14 -34.05 13.29
CA ASN A 2 7.02 -33.42 12.58
C ASN A 2 6.81 -31.93 12.92
N ARG A 3 7.05 -31.56 14.18
CA ARG A 3 6.85 -30.18 14.63
C ARG A 3 7.87 -29.19 14.02
N THR A 4 9.14 -29.59 13.91
CA THR A 4 10.16 -28.76 13.26
C THR A 4 9.87 -28.57 11.79
N MET A 5 9.33 -29.60 11.12
CA MET A 5 8.88 -29.48 9.73
C MET A 5 7.70 -28.52 9.60
N ILE A 6 6.69 -28.62 10.50
CA ILE A 6 5.54 -27.71 10.49
C ILE A 6 5.98 -26.26 10.71
N THR A 7 6.86 -26.04 11.71
CA THR A 7 7.40 -24.68 11.96
C THR A 7 8.17 -24.14 10.77
N ALA A 8 9.05 -24.97 10.17
CA ALA A 8 9.81 -24.58 8.98
C ALA A 8 8.90 -24.28 7.78
N THR A 9 7.87 -25.10 7.55
CA THR A 9 6.91 -24.89 6.46
C THR A 9 6.10 -23.60 6.65
N ASN A 10 5.63 -23.34 7.87
CA ASN A 10 4.94 -22.09 8.17
C ASN A 10 5.84 -20.86 7.92
N THR A 11 7.10 -20.94 8.38
CA THR A 11 8.07 -19.85 8.17
C THR A 11 8.39 -19.68 6.70
N LEU A 12 8.54 -20.77 5.91
CA LEU A 12 8.73 -20.70 4.46
C LEU A 12 7.59 -19.96 3.76
N ALA A 13 6.33 -20.27 4.13
CA ALA A 13 5.17 -19.59 3.56
C ALA A 13 5.16 -18.08 3.89
N GLN A 14 5.62 -17.69 5.07
CA GLN A 14 5.73 -16.28 5.43
C GLN A 14 6.88 -15.57 4.70
N LEU A 15 8.04 -16.23 4.57
CA LEU A 15 9.18 -15.71 3.80
C LEU A 15 8.83 -15.53 2.33
N GLN A 16 8.02 -16.44 1.77
CA GLN A 16 7.53 -16.28 0.39
C GLN A 16 6.66 -15.03 0.24
N LYS A 17 5.70 -14.81 1.14
CA LYS A 17 4.89 -13.59 1.12
C LYS A 17 5.72 -12.31 1.27
N GLN A 18 6.79 -12.35 2.07
CA GLN A 18 7.72 -11.24 2.19
C GLN A 18 8.47 -11.01 0.89
N MET A 19 8.95 -12.09 0.26
CA MET A 19 9.63 -12.04 -1.04
C MET A 19 8.72 -11.44 -2.12
N ASP A 20 7.44 -11.81 -2.12
CA ASP A 20 6.44 -11.26 -3.04
C ASP A 20 6.27 -9.74 -2.82
N SER A 21 6.18 -9.29 -1.55
CA SER A 21 6.09 -7.87 -1.22
C SER A 21 7.31 -7.07 -1.67
N ILE A 22 8.53 -7.57 -1.40
CA ILE A 22 9.78 -6.96 -1.83
C ILE A 22 9.88 -6.91 -3.36
N SER A 23 9.53 -8.00 -4.03
CA SER A 23 9.52 -8.07 -5.50
C SER A 23 8.55 -7.07 -6.11
N HIS A 24 7.39 -6.88 -5.48
CA HIS A 24 6.41 -5.89 -5.89
C HIS A 24 6.93 -4.45 -5.71
N ASN A 25 7.63 -4.16 -4.60
CA ASN A 25 8.29 -2.87 -4.40
C ASN A 25 9.34 -2.61 -5.48
N ILE A 26 10.23 -3.57 -5.75
CA ILE A 26 11.27 -3.44 -6.78
C ILE A 26 10.67 -3.22 -8.16
N ALA A 27 9.64 -3.99 -8.53
CA ALA A 27 8.97 -3.86 -9.83
C ALA A 27 8.37 -2.46 -10.03
N ASN A 28 7.90 -1.81 -8.94
CA ASN A 28 7.28 -0.50 -8.96
C ASN A 28 8.22 0.65 -8.53
N ALA A 29 9.53 0.41 -8.49
CA ALA A 29 10.50 1.46 -8.11
C ALA A 29 10.50 2.67 -9.06
N ASN A 30 10.07 2.50 -10.32
CA ASN A 30 9.97 3.55 -11.33
C ASN A 30 8.52 4.01 -11.58
N THR A 31 7.54 3.50 -10.84
CA THR A 31 6.13 3.87 -10.99
C THR A 31 5.86 5.18 -10.23
N ASN A 32 5.32 6.19 -10.92
CA ASN A 32 4.99 7.48 -10.30
C ASN A 32 3.95 7.31 -9.20
N GLY A 33 4.12 8.00 -8.09
CA GLY A 33 3.18 7.98 -6.96
C GLY A 33 3.08 6.63 -6.22
N TYR A 34 3.90 5.63 -6.58
CA TYR A 34 3.89 4.35 -5.88
C TYR A 34 4.42 4.49 -4.45
N LYS A 35 3.74 3.83 -3.52
CA LYS A 35 4.14 3.75 -2.11
C LYS A 35 4.56 2.34 -1.76
N SER A 36 5.77 2.20 -1.21
CA SER A 36 6.31 0.91 -0.78
C SER A 36 5.46 0.29 0.31
N ARG A 37 5.45 -1.05 0.34
CA ARG A 37 4.84 -1.83 1.41
C ARG A 37 5.92 -2.43 2.28
N GLU A 38 5.77 -2.26 3.58
CA GLU A 38 6.62 -2.88 4.57
C GLU A 38 5.85 -3.96 5.33
N THR A 39 6.46 -5.13 5.46
CA THR A 39 5.89 -6.27 6.18
C THR A 39 6.61 -6.46 7.50
N THR A 40 5.86 -6.54 8.57
CA THR A 40 6.39 -6.85 9.90
C THR A 40 6.01 -8.26 10.33
N PHE A 41 6.92 -8.92 11.05
CA PHE A 41 6.69 -10.26 11.59
C PHE A 41 6.33 -10.20 13.06
N SER A 42 5.49 -11.13 13.49
CA SER A 42 5.24 -11.43 14.89
C SER A 42 5.38 -12.92 15.13
N ASP A 43 5.70 -13.28 16.37
CA ASP A 43 5.71 -14.67 16.78
C ASP A 43 4.31 -15.27 16.72
N LEU A 44 4.22 -16.49 16.20
CA LEU A 44 3.05 -17.32 16.42
C LEU A 44 2.99 -17.74 17.90
N VAL A 45 1.82 -18.19 18.32
CA VAL A 45 1.55 -18.64 19.70
C VAL A 45 2.69 -19.50 20.24
N VAL A 46 3.19 -19.11 21.40
CA VAL A 46 4.18 -19.88 22.15
C VAL A 46 3.47 -20.95 22.96
N GLN A 47 3.85 -22.20 22.80
CA GLN A 47 3.36 -23.27 23.64
C GLN A 47 4.25 -23.36 24.87
N GLU A 48 3.64 -23.33 26.05
CA GLU A 48 4.31 -23.44 27.34
C GLU A 48 4.10 -24.82 27.91
N PHE A 49 5.20 -25.55 28.15
CA PHE A 49 5.16 -26.87 28.78
C PHE A 49 5.50 -26.74 30.24
N ARG A 50 4.56 -27.08 31.13
CA ARG A 50 4.78 -27.23 32.56
C ARG A 50 5.22 -28.65 32.83
N ASN A 51 6.48 -28.83 33.11
CA ASN A 51 7.06 -30.19 33.28
C ASN A 51 7.31 -30.58 34.74
N GLN A 52 7.01 -29.70 35.71
CA GLN A 52 7.18 -29.99 37.13
C GLN A 52 5.99 -29.48 37.96
N PRO A 53 5.31 -30.35 38.72
CA PRO A 53 4.16 -29.99 39.53
C PRO A 53 4.48 -29.53 40.97
N GLN A 54 5.73 -29.21 41.32
CA GLN A 54 6.13 -28.82 42.69
C GLN A 54 6.34 -27.30 42.77
N ASP A 55 5.28 -26.56 43.06
CA ASP A 55 5.29 -25.11 43.28
C ASP A 55 6.11 -24.65 44.50
N GLN A 56 6.43 -25.57 45.44
CA GLN A 56 7.13 -25.23 46.68
C GLN A 56 8.65 -25.07 46.54
N LEU A 57 9.26 -25.55 45.44
CA LEU A 57 10.70 -25.43 45.21
C LEU A 57 11.12 -24.19 44.42
N GLU A 58 10.20 -23.27 44.23
CA GLU A 58 10.29 -22.22 43.26
C GLU A 58 10.55 -20.83 43.81
N ALA A 59 10.51 -20.68 45.12
CA ALA A 59 10.91 -19.46 45.80
C ALA A 59 12.39 -19.17 45.54
N ASN A 60 12.66 -18.06 44.79
CA ASN A 60 13.98 -17.52 44.44
C ASN A 60 14.60 -17.98 43.11
N ARG A 61 13.85 -18.49 42.16
CA ARG A 61 14.37 -18.82 40.82
C ARG A 61 14.35 -17.60 39.87
N LEU A 62 15.53 -17.21 39.36
CA LEU A 62 15.69 -16.09 38.40
C LEU A 62 15.41 -16.50 36.95
N THR A 63 15.16 -17.78 36.65
CA THR A 63 14.90 -18.28 35.29
C THR A 63 13.40 -18.47 35.04
N PRO A 64 12.89 -18.22 33.81
CA PRO A 64 11.49 -18.47 33.47
C PRO A 64 11.09 -19.92 33.79
N TYR A 65 9.88 -20.05 34.31
CA TYR A 65 9.32 -21.26 34.91
C TYR A 65 9.10 -22.43 33.98
N ASN A 66 8.87 -22.17 32.72
CA ASN A 66 8.39 -23.14 31.74
C ASN A 66 9.26 -23.10 30.47
N ILE A 67 9.30 -24.26 29.79
CA ILE A 67 9.93 -24.33 28.48
C ILE A 67 8.95 -23.72 27.48
N ARG A 68 9.28 -22.52 26.99
CA ARG A 68 8.54 -21.87 25.92
C ARG A 68 9.06 -22.34 24.58
N GLN A 69 8.17 -22.91 23.78
CA GLN A 69 8.49 -23.33 22.41
C GLN A 69 7.61 -22.59 21.42
N GLY A 70 8.23 -21.76 20.58
CA GLY A 70 7.54 -21.07 19.49
C GLY A 70 7.08 -22.03 18.39
N THR A 71 5.99 -21.69 17.71
CA THR A 71 5.42 -22.46 16.59
C THR A 71 5.74 -21.86 15.23
N GLY A 72 6.60 -20.83 15.18
CA GLY A 72 7.00 -20.11 13.97
C GLY A 72 6.68 -18.63 14.01
N ALA A 73 6.92 -17.95 12.92
CA ALA A 73 6.58 -16.56 12.71
C ALA A 73 5.39 -16.42 11.75
N LYS A 74 4.62 -15.35 11.90
CA LYS A 74 3.61 -14.93 10.93
C LYS A 74 3.86 -13.47 10.53
N ILE A 75 3.41 -13.08 9.34
CA ILE A 75 3.31 -11.67 8.99
C ILE A 75 2.22 -11.07 9.89
N ALA A 76 2.61 -10.11 10.71
CA ALA A 76 1.70 -9.41 11.62
C ALA A 76 0.90 -8.36 10.86
N GLN A 77 1.59 -7.59 10.02
CA GLN A 77 1.02 -6.48 9.31
C GLN A 77 1.78 -6.23 8.00
N SER A 78 1.05 -5.85 6.96
CA SER A 78 1.60 -5.26 5.75
C SER A 78 0.97 -3.89 5.60
N GLN A 79 1.78 -2.83 5.71
CA GLN A 79 1.28 -1.46 5.65
C GLN A 79 2.00 -0.65 4.58
N LEU A 80 1.29 0.36 4.06
CA LEU A 80 1.87 1.34 3.15
C LEU A 80 2.76 2.31 3.92
N VAL A 81 3.92 2.59 3.35
CA VAL A 81 4.83 3.63 3.84
C VAL A 81 4.49 4.93 3.14
N LEU A 82 3.90 5.88 3.87
CA LEU A 82 3.38 7.13 3.30
C LEU A 82 4.45 8.22 3.12
N THR A 83 5.71 7.95 3.45
CA THR A 83 6.80 8.91 3.23
C THR A 83 6.84 9.38 1.79
N GLN A 84 7.17 10.64 1.61
CA GLN A 84 7.21 11.26 0.29
C GLN A 84 8.39 10.76 -0.52
N GLY A 85 8.13 10.42 -1.79
CA GLY A 85 9.17 10.13 -2.78
C GLY A 85 9.82 11.42 -3.32
N ALA A 86 10.87 11.28 -4.12
CA ALA A 86 11.49 12.41 -4.77
C ALA A 86 10.54 13.07 -5.79
N LEU A 87 10.50 14.40 -5.82
CA LEU A 87 9.73 15.14 -6.81
C LEU A 87 10.57 15.36 -8.07
N LYS A 88 10.02 14.95 -9.21
CA LYS A 88 10.61 15.15 -10.53
C LYS A 88 9.83 16.23 -11.27
N THR A 89 10.48 17.31 -11.64
CA THR A 89 9.87 18.38 -12.45
C THR A 89 9.61 17.90 -13.87
N THR A 90 8.46 18.27 -14.42
CA THR A 90 8.01 17.96 -15.80
C THR A 90 7.57 19.23 -16.49
N ASP A 91 7.46 19.19 -17.84
CA ASP A 91 6.99 20.31 -18.64
C ASP A 91 5.47 20.29 -18.89
N ARG A 92 4.77 19.25 -18.38
CA ARG A 92 3.33 19.10 -18.62
C ARG A 92 2.51 19.86 -17.57
N GLY A 93 1.55 20.66 -18.00
CA GLY A 93 0.67 21.43 -17.13
C GLY A 93 -0.32 20.59 -16.33
N LEU A 94 -0.59 19.33 -16.74
CA LEU A 94 -1.49 18.40 -16.06
C LEU A 94 -0.76 17.47 -15.08
N ASP A 95 0.57 17.53 -15.02
CA ASP A 95 1.33 16.77 -14.07
C ASP A 95 1.36 17.50 -12.72
N THR A 96 0.99 16.80 -11.69
CA THR A 96 0.89 17.34 -10.34
C THR A 96 1.49 16.37 -9.32
N ALA A 97 2.00 16.90 -8.23
CA ALA A 97 2.50 16.10 -7.13
C ALA A 97 2.13 16.77 -5.80
N PHE A 98 1.84 15.96 -4.80
CA PHE A 98 1.69 16.47 -3.45
C PHE A 98 3.05 16.78 -2.83
N THR A 99 3.11 17.84 -2.04
CA THR A 99 4.30 18.21 -1.25
C THR A 99 4.15 17.87 0.23
N LYS A 100 3.01 17.29 0.63
CA LYS A 100 2.76 16.75 1.97
C LYS A 100 2.49 15.25 1.91
N GLU A 101 2.87 14.57 2.96
CA GLU A 101 2.62 13.14 3.13
C GLU A 101 1.13 12.84 3.39
N GLY A 102 0.71 11.63 3.09
CA GLY A 102 -0.63 11.14 3.41
C GLY A 102 -1.78 11.69 2.57
N GLN A 103 -1.53 12.58 1.60
CA GLN A 103 -2.57 13.12 0.70
C GLN A 103 -2.69 12.27 -0.57
N PHE A 104 -3.93 12.05 -1.03
CA PHE A 104 -4.24 11.26 -2.23
C PHE A 104 -5.34 11.94 -3.05
N TYR A 105 -5.30 11.74 -4.37
CA TYR A 105 -6.40 12.12 -5.26
C TYR A 105 -7.52 11.09 -5.17
N THR A 106 -8.76 11.57 -5.27
CA THR A 106 -9.94 10.70 -5.43
C THR A 106 -10.21 10.47 -6.91
N ILE A 107 -10.41 9.22 -7.26
CA ILE A 107 -10.74 8.82 -8.63
C ILE A 107 -11.90 7.84 -8.63
N LEU A 108 -12.62 7.78 -9.73
CA LEU A 108 -13.66 6.80 -10.00
C LEU A 108 -13.06 5.71 -10.88
N ALA A 109 -12.68 4.61 -10.26
CA ALA A 109 -12.17 3.44 -10.97
C ALA A 109 -13.32 2.59 -11.49
N GLN A 110 -13.24 2.16 -12.75
CA GLN A 110 -14.16 1.20 -13.32
C GLN A 110 -13.61 -0.21 -13.10
N GLY A 111 -14.37 -1.05 -12.40
CA GLY A 111 -14.06 -2.46 -12.26
C GLY A 111 -14.30 -3.23 -13.56
N GLU A 112 -13.67 -4.40 -13.70
CA GLU A 112 -13.88 -5.30 -14.85
C GLU A 112 -15.34 -5.71 -15.02
N ASP A 113 -16.11 -5.69 -13.94
CA ASP A 113 -17.55 -6.02 -13.91
C ASP A 113 -18.45 -4.84 -14.28
N GLY A 114 -17.89 -3.69 -14.69
CA GLY A 114 -18.64 -2.47 -14.97
C GLY A 114 -19.11 -1.73 -13.73
N SER A 115 -18.74 -2.16 -12.53
CA SER A 115 -19.00 -1.43 -11.30
C SER A 115 -18.03 -0.27 -11.15
N SER A 116 -18.52 0.89 -10.70
CA SER A 116 -17.68 2.04 -10.42
C SER A 116 -17.44 2.12 -8.91
N SER A 117 -16.18 2.26 -8.50
CA SER A 117 -15.82 2.42 -7.09
C SER A 117 -14.87 3.59 -6.89
N VAL A 118 -15.08 4.32 -5.81
CA VAL A 118 -14.15 5.38 -5.41
C VAL A 118 -12.84 4.72 -4.97
N SER A 119 -11.76 5.21 -5.54
CA SER A 119 -10.40 4.75 -5.25
C SER A 119 -9.49 5.96 -5.07
N TYR A 120 -8.36 5.73 -4.45
CA TYR A 120 -7.39 6.76 -4.12
C TYR A 120 -6.08 6.50 -4.84
N THR A 121 -5.45 7.54 -5.37
CA THR A 121 -4.14 7.42 -6.01
C THR A 121 -3.24 8.57 -5.60
N ARG A 122 -1.94 8.31 -5.62
CA ARG A 122 -0.90 9.33 -5.46
C ARG A 122 -0.29 9.76 -6.80
N ASP A 123 -0.65 9.05 -7.88
CA ASP A 123 -0.21 9.40 -9.23
C ASP A 123 -0.96 10.64 -9.71
N GLY A 124 -0.22 11.70 -9.99
CA GLY A 124 -0.74 12.98 -10.48
C GLY A 124 -0.50 13.19 -11.97
N ALA A 125 -0.23 12.15 -12.74
CA ALA A 125 -0.11 12.21 -14.19
C ALA A 125 -1.50 12.17 -14.86
N PHE A 126 -2.12 13.33 -15.04
CA PHE A 126 -3.46 13.42 -15.59
C PHE A 126 -3.45 13.60 -17.10
N TYR A 127 -4.55 13.17 -17.74
CA TYR A 127 -4.79 13.25 -19.17
C TYR A 127 -6.19 13.79 -19.44
N LEU A 128 -6.40 14.28 -20.64
CA LEU A 128 -7.73 14.68 -21.12
C LEU A 128 -8.24 13.66 -22.11
N THR A 129 -9.47 13.23 -21.90
CA THR A 129 -10.17 12.36 -22.83
C THR A 129 -11.45 13.06 -23.28
N PRO A 130 -11.70 13.22 -24.60
CA PRO A 130 -12.96 13.77 -25.09
C PRO A 130 -14.09 12.79 -24.80
N VAL A 131 -15.14 13.27 -24.14
CA VAL A 131 -16.38 12.52 -23.88
C VAL A 131 -17.42 12.83 -24.95
N SER A 132 -17.45 14.07 -25.43
CA SER A 132 -18.27 14.52 -26.53
C SER A 132 -17.51 15.54 -27.39
N GLU A 133 -18.14 15.99 -28.49
CA GLU A 133 -17.54 17.05 -29.36
C GLU A 133 -17.23 18.34 -28.61
N THR A 134 -17.90 18.60 -27.50
CA THR A 134 -17.79 19.85 -26.74
C THR A 134 -17.28 19.64 -25.31
N GLU A 135 -17.04 18.42 -24.86
CA GLU A 135 -16.70 18.15 -23.47
C GLU A 135 -15.51 17.21 -23.36
N SER A 136 -14.55 17.58 -22.49
CA SER A 136 -13.37 16.80 -22.18
C SER A 136 -13.31 16.52 -20.68
N MET A 137 -12.99 15.29 -20.32
CA MET A 137 -12.89 14.83 -18.94
C MET A 137 -11.43 14.58 -18.55
N VAL A 138 -11.11 14.84 -17.29
CA VAL A 138 -9.79 14.56 -16.72
C VAL A 138 -9.74 13.10 -16.26
N VAL A 139 -8.76 12.37 -16.77
CA VAL A 139 -8.57 10.95 -16.47
C VAL A 139 -7.13 10.65 -16.07
N THR A 140 -6.93 9.52 -15.42
CA THR A 140 -5.61 8.94 -15.16
C THR A 140 -5.04 8.29 -16.42
N GLY A 141 -3.79 7.84 -16.36
CA GLY A 141 -3.16 7.07 -17.44
C GLY A 141 -3.88 5.77 -17.82
N ASN A 142 -4.70 5.23 -16.93
CA ASN A 142 -5.50 4.01 -17.14
C ASN A 142 -6.92 4.30 -17.64
N GLY A 143 -7.32 5.59 -17.73
CA GLY A 143 -8.65 5.99 -18.17
C GLY A 143 -9.66 6.19 -17.04
N ASP A 144 -9.25 6.04 -15.77
CA ASP A 144 -10.13 6.29 -14.62
C ASP A 144 -10.39 7.81 -14.46
N SER A 145 -11.62 8.18 -14.13
CA SER A 145 -12.01 9.58 -14.00
C SER A 145 -11.53 10.18 -12.69
N VAL A 146 -10.92 11.38 -12.77
CA VAL A 146 -10.56 12.16 -11.58
C VAL A 146 -11.80 12.84 -11.02
N LEU A 147 -12.02 12.72 -9.72
CA LEU A 147 -13.18 13.27 -9.03
C LEU A 147 -12.88 14.67 -8.45
N ASP A 148 -13.91 15.46 -8.37
CA ASP A 148 -13.90 16.75 -7.67
C ASP A 148 -14.17 16.58 -6.16
N GLU A 149 -14.25 17.68 -5.42
CA GLU A 149 -14.54 17.67 -3.98
C GLU A 149 -15.95 17.15 -3.64
N ASN A 150 -16.87 17.09 -4.60
CA ASN A 150 -18.24 16.59 -4.43
C ASN A 150 -18.38 15.12 -4.85
N GLY A 151 -17.33 14.52 -5.39
CA GLY A 151 -17.34 13.14 -5.89
C GLY A 151 -17.87 13.01 -7.32
N GLU A 152 -17.90 14.12 -8.08
CA GLU A 152 -18.29 14.13 -9.49
C GLU A 152 -17.04 14.13 -10.39
N PRO A 153 -17.07 13.47 -11.58
CA PRO A 153 -15.96 13.51 -12.52
C PRO A 153 -15.67 14.94 -13.02
N ILE A 154 -14.40 15.32 -13.01
CA ILE A 154 -13.97 16.63 -13.49
C ILE A 154 -14.06 16.67 -15.01
N SER A 155 -14.97 17.49 -15.51
CA SER A 155 -15.13 17.76 -16.94
C SER A 155 -15.08 19.25 -17.25
N PHE A 156 -14.61 19.57 -18.46
CA PHE A 156 -14.53 20.92 -19.00
C PHE A 156 -15.22 20.99 -20.36
N THR A 157 -16.05 22.02 -20.53
CA THR A 157 -16.75 22.27 -21.81
C THR A 157 -15.88 23.15 -22.72
N GLY A 158 -15.59 22.68 -23.92
CA GLY A 158 -14.75 23.37 -24.91
C GLY A 158 -13.35 22.77 -25.05
N THR A 159 -12.45 23.46 -25.72
CA THR A 159 -11.05 23.08 -25.93
C THR A 159 -10.13 23.87 -25.00
N PRO A 160 -9.68 23.31 -23.91
CA PRO A 160 -8.75 23.98 -23.02
C PRO A 160 -7.40 24.21 -23.71
N LYS A 161 -6.85 25.40 -23.57
CA LYS A 161 -5.54 25.80 -24.12
C LYS A 161 -4.43 25.62 -23.05
N GLU A 162 -4.74 25.96 -21.82
CA GLU A 162 -3.78 25.96 -20.72
C GLU A 162 -4.48 25.55 -19.43
N PHE A 163 -3.76 24.87 -18.56
CA PHE A 163 -4.23 24.48 -17.24
C PHE A 163 -3.37 25.11 -16.15
N LYS A 164 -4.03 25.62 -15.11
CA LYS A 164 -3.37 26.11 -13.89
C LYS A 164 -3.94 25.37 -12.70
N ILE A 165 -3.05 24.77 -11.93
CA ILE A 165 -3.40 24.04 -10.72
C ILE A 165 -2.74 24.73 -9.54
N ALA A 166 -3.56 25.31 -8.67
CA ALA A 166 -3.07 26.00 -7.49
C ALA A 166 -2.71 25.00 -6.36
N GLY A 167 -1.88 25.43 -5.45
CA GLY A 167 -1.41 24.60 -4.33
C GLY A 167 -2.53 24.06 -3.42
N ASN A 168 -3.69 24.71 -3.39
CA ASN A 168 -4.89 24.30 -2.66
C ASN A 168 -5.78 23.29 -3.43
N GLY A 169 -5.32 22.77 -4.58
CA GLY A 169 -6.08 21.84 -5.40
C GLY A 169 -7.17 22.49 -6.30
N GLU A 170 -7.14 23.81 -6.46
CA GLU A 170 -7.99 24.51 -7.41
C GLU A 170 -7.46 24.28 -8.83
N PHE A 171 -8.31 23.75 -9.69
CA PHE A 171 -7.99 23.38 -11.06
C PHE A 171 -8.71 24.34 -12.03
N VAL A 172 -7.96 25.19 -12.70
CA VAL A 172 -8.46 26.19 -13.63
C VAL A 172 -8.06 25.82 -15.05
N ALA A 173 -9.04 25.62 -15.91
CA ALA A 173 -8.85 25.45 -17.35
C ALA A 173 -9.09 26.78 -18.06
N ILE A 174 -8.10 27.25 -18.79
CA ILE A 174 -8.18 28.44 -19.63
C ILE A 174 -8.52 28.03 -21.06
N MET A 175 -9.66 28.47 -21.56
CA MET A 175 -10.16 28.12 -22.87
C MET A 175 -9.52 28.97 -23.98
N ALA A 176 -9.64 28.53 -25.23
CA ALA A 176 -9.13 29.24 -26.40
C ALA A 176 -9.83 30.59 -26.64
N ASP A 177 -11.06 30.75 -26.15
CA ASP A 177 -11.88 31.98 -26.22
C ASP A 177 -11.53 32.99 -25.11
N GLY A 178 -10.61 32.64 -24.20
CA GLY A 178 -10.21 33.44 -23.05
C GLY A 178 -11.10 33.28 -21.81
N SER A 179 -12.14 32.47 -21.88
CA SER A 179 -12.92 32.09 -20.70
C SER A 179 -12.13 31.13 -19.78
N SER A 180 -12.47 31.12 -18.51
CA SER A 180 -11.88 30.17 -17.54
C SER A 180 -12.96 29.37 -16.85
N GLN A 181 -12.73 28.06 -16.74
CA GLN A 181 -13.56 27.16 -15.93
C GLN A 181 -12.74 26.65 -14.74
N GLN A 182 -13.35 26.71 -13.58
CA GLN A 182 -12.74 26.31 -12.32
C GLN A 182 -13.41 25.07 -11.78
N ARG A 183 -12.61 24.13 -11.33
CA ARG A 183 -13.03 22.93 -10.60
C ARG A 183 -12.09 22.72 -9.41
N ASN A 184 -12.53 22.00 -8.41
CA ASN A 184 -11.73 21.68 -7.24
C ASN A 184 -11.37 20.21 -7.28
N LEU A 185 -10.09 19.87 -7.25
CA LEU A 185 -9.65 18.49 -7.15
C LEU A 185 -10.16 17.85 -5.83
N GLY A 186 -10.68 16.64 -5.93
CA GLY A 186 -10.99 15.82 -4.77
C GLY A 186 -9.71 15.29 -4.17
N VAL A 187 -9.42 15.71 -2.94
CA VAL A 187 -8.22 15.32 -2.21
C VAL A 187 -8.62 14.81 -0.85
N VAL A 188 -8.00 13.71 -0.45
CA VAL A 188 -8.20 13.10 0.85
C VAL A 188 -6.87 12.96 1.58
N ARG A 189 -6.95 12.97 2.91
CA ARG A 189 -5.83 12.59 3.77
C ARG A 189 -6.10 11.22 4.36
N VAL A 190 -5.12 10.34 4.25
CA VAL A 190 -5.15 8.99 4.84
C VAL A 190 -4.57 9.07 6.24
N ASP A 191 -5.41 8.81 7.25
CA ASP A 191 -5.02 8.83 8.66
C ASP A 191 -4.61 7.44 9.16
N LYS A 192 -5.18 6.36 8.57
CA LYS A 192 -4.89 4.97 8.94
C LYS A 192 -4.53 4.11 7.71
N PRO A 193 -3.27 4.15 7.25
CA PRO A 193 -2.85 3.48 6.01
C PRO A 193 -2.95 1.94 6.05
N GLN A 194 -3.02 1.34 7.24
CA GLN A 194 -3.14 -0.10 7.42
C GLN A 194 -4.46 -0.70 6.91
N PHE A 195 -5.49 0.14 6.73
CA PHE A 195 -6.79 -0.29 6.23
C PHE A 195 -6.95 -0.10 4.72
N LEU A 196 -5.96 0.50 4.04
CA LEU A 196 -6.02 0.63 2.60
C LEU A 196 -5.66 -0.69 1.91
N GLU A 197 -6.54 -1.11 1.00
CA GLU A 197 -6.33 -2.24 0.11
C GLU A 197 -5.84 -1.75 -1.26
N GLN A 198 -4.90 -2.46 -1.83
CA GLN A 198 -4.42 -2.17 -3.17
C GLN A 198 -5.33 -2.85 -4.20
N LYS A 199 -5.95 -2.06 -5.08
CA LYS A 199 -6.86 -2.54 -6.14
C LYS A 199 -6.18 -2.73 -7.51
N GLY A 200 -4.85 -2.65 -7.57
CA GLY A 200 -4.09 -2.67 -8.83
C GLY A 200 -3.87 -1.25 -9.39
N HIS A 201 -3.05 -1.14 -10.46
CA HIS A 201 -2.82 0.13 -11.20
C HIS A 201 -2.45 1.33 -10.32
N ASN A 202 -1.75 1.11 -9.22
CA ASN A 202 -1.41 2.13 -8.21
C ASN A 202 -2.64 2.81 -7.56
N LEU A 203 -3.76 2.06 -7.48
CA LEU A 203 -5.00 2.47 -6.85
C LEU A 203 -5.13 1.82 -5.48
N TYR A 204 -5.64 2.60 -4.55
CA TYR A 204 -5.95 2.18 -3.18
C TYR A 204 -7.44 2.34 -2.95
N GLY A 205 -8.04 1.37 -2.30
CA GLY A 205 -9.44 1.40 -1.93
C GLY A 205 -9.65 1.11 -0.46
N LEU A 206 -10.85 1.35 -0.01
CA LEU A 206 -11.30 0.92 1.32
C LEU A 206 -11.84 -0.52 1.22
N PRO A 207 -11.67 -1.34 2.26
CA PRO A 207 -12.27 -2.67 2.33
C PRO A 207 -13.81 -2.58 2.36
N GLU A 208 -14.47 -3.53 1.71
CA GLU A 208 -15.93 -3.56 1.62
C GLU A 208 -16.62 -3.86 2.97
N ASN A 209 -15.90 -4.46 3.90
CA ASN A 209 -16.43 -4.91 5.20
C ASN A 209 -16.21 -3.92 6.36
N LEU A 210 -16.00 -2.63 6.09
CA LEU A 210 -15.79 -1.60 7.11
C LEU A 210 -16.90 -1.55 8.15
N ALA A 211 -18.16 -1.72 7.72
CA ALA A 211 -19.32 -1.73 8.62
C ALA A 211 -19.27 -2.88 9.63
N GLU A 212 -18.76 -4.05 9.23
CA GLU A 212 -18.60 -5.21 10.10
C GLU A 212 -17.47 -5.00 11.12
N LEU A 213 -16.44 -4.23 10.75
CA LEU A 213 -15.33 -3.88 11.63
C LEU A 213 -15.68 -2.74 12.61
N GLY A 214 -16.84 -2.12 12.46
CA GLY A 214 -17.28 -1.00 13.30
C GLY A 214 -16.43 0.27 13.15
N ILE A 215 -15.74 0.43 11.99
CA ILE A 215 -14.88 1.57 11.69
C ILE A 215 -15.61 2.45 10.68
N ALA A 216 -15.71 3.74 10.96
CA ALA A 216 -16.26 4.68 10.00
C ALA A 216 -15.21 5.03 8.93
N GLU A 217 -15.66 5.24 7.70
CA GLU A 217 -14.79 5.66 6.59
C GLU A 217 -13.98 6.91 6.94
N ASN A 218 -14.62 7.89 7.58
CA ASN A 218 -13.97 9.14 8.02
C ASN A 218 -12.85 8.93 9.06
N ASP A 219 -12.80 7.78 9.72
CA ASP A 219 -11.70 7.44 10.63
C ASP A 219 -10.44 6.97 9.92
N ILE A 220 -10.57 6.55 8.67
CA ILE A 220 -9.47 6.05 7.83
C ILE A 220 -9.01 7.14 6.88
N VAL A 221 -9.96 7.82 6.25
CA VAL A 221 -9.73 8.79 5.20
C VAL A 221 -10.53 10.06 5.50
N THR A 222 -9.86 11.19 5.60
CA THR A 222 -10.50 12.50 5.82
C THR A 222 -10.51 13.29 4.51
N GLY A 223 -11.68 13.64 4.00
CA GLY A 223 -11.83 14.53 2.84
C GLY A 223 -11.35 15.95 3.16
N LEU A 224 -10.47 16.50 2.32
CA LEU A 224 -9.96 17.87 2.48
C LEU A 224 -10.82 18.88 1.73
N ASN A 225 -12.10 19.00 2.13
CA ASN A 225 -13.10 19.85 1.50
C ASN A 225 -13.32 21.15 2.29
N GLY A 226 -13.83 22.18 1.64
CA GLY A 226 -14.18 23.45 2.26
C GLY A 226 -13.00 24.15 2.96
N ALA A 227 -13.06 24.34 4.29
CA ALA A 227 -12.02 25.00 5.07
C ALA A 227 -10.72 24.18 5.14
N LEU A 228 -10.80 22.84 5.07
CA LEU A 228 -9.65 21.94 5.11
C LEU A 228 -8.81 21.97 3.82
N ARG A 229 -9.31 22.60 2.74
CA ARG A 229 -8.53 22.76 1.49
C ARG A 229 -7.23 23.54 1.69
N SER A 230 -7.15 24.38 2.69
CA SER A 230 -5.89 25.07 3.04
C SER A 230 -4.77 24.12 3.50
N GLU A 231 -5.10 22.89 3.86
CA GLU A 231 -4.12 21.85 4.20
C GLU A 231 -3.55 21.15 2.96
N ILE A 232 -4.26 21.23 1.82
CA ILE A 232 -3.79 20.64 0.55
C ILE A 232 -2.51 21.36 0.14
N ALA A 233 -1.55 20.57 -0.34
CA ALA A 233 -0.29 21.12 -0.82
C ALA A 233 0.11 20.38 -2.10
N ILE A 234 -0.29 20.94 -3.23
CA ILE A 234 -0.04 20.43 -4.59
C ILE A 234 0.99 21.33 -5.27
N GLN A 235 1.91 20.73 -5.99
CA GLN A 235 2.82 21.40 -6.91
C GLN A 235 2.50 20.97 -8.34
N GLN A 236 2.24 21.93 -9.22
CA GLN A 236 2.07 21.72 -10.65
C GLN A 236 3.44 21.52 -11.33
N HIS A 237 3.49 20.92 -12.52
CA HIS A 237 4.69 20.60 -13.28
C HIS A 237 5.67 19.68 -12.52
N ALA A 238 5.14 18.78 -11.73
CA ALA A 238 5.94 17.80 -10.97
C ALA A 238 5.20 16.46 -10.89
N LEU A 239 5.96 15.39 -10.83
CA LEU A 239 5.47 14.05 -10.51
C LEU A 239 6.24 13.50 -9.33
N GLU A 240 5.56 12.82 -8.44
CA GLU A 240 6.18 12.11 -7.33
C GLU A 240 6.70 10.76 -7.80
N GLN A 241 7.99 10.51 -7.60
CA GLN A 241 8.58 9.19 -7.84
C GLN A 241 8.23 8.22 -6.72
N SER A 242 8.39 6.93 -6.98
CA SER A 242 8.30 5.89 -5.95
C SER A 242 9.21 6.19 -4.77
N ASN A 243 8.75 5.89 -3.55
CA ASN A 243 9.57 6.00 -2.34
C ASN A 243 10.37 4.72 -2.04
N VAL A 244 10.49 3.81 -3.01
CA VAL A 244 11.23 2.55 -2.89
C VAL A 244 12.74 2.79 -2.97
N ASP A 245 13.47 2.38 -1.93
CA ASP A 245 14.93 2.26 -1.99
C ASP A 245 15.32 0.88 -2.54
N VAL A 246 15.68 0.85 -3.82
CA VAL A 246 16.05 -0.39 -4.52
C VAL A 246 17.22 -1.10 -3.86
N SER A 247 18.19 -0.36 -3.28
CA SER A 247 19.35 -0.96 -2.63
C SER A 247 18.96 -1.68 -1.34
N LYS A 248 18.08 -1.09 -0.55
CA LYS A 248 17.49 -1.70 0.64
C LYS A 248 16.69 -2.95 0.25
N GLU A 249 15.76 -2.82 -0.69
CA GLU A 249 14.90 -3.92 -1.11
C GLU A 249 15.69 -5.12 -1.68
N MET A 250 16.74 -4.86 -2.48
CA MET A 250 17.62 -5.92 -3.00
C MET A 250 18.38 -6.63 -1.87
N THR A 251 18.83 -5.89 -0.87
CA THR A 251 19.50 -6.47 0.30
C THR A 251 18.53 -7.34 1.10
N ASP A 252 17.32 -6.84 1.31
CA ASP A 252 16.27 -7.56 2.03
C ASP A 252 15.84 -8.82 1.26
N LEU A 253 15.74 -8.73 -0.07
CA LEU A 253 15.46 -9.89 -0.94
C LEU A 253 16.52 -10.98 -0.78
N LEU A 254 17.80 -10.62 -0.80
CA LEU A 254 18.91 -11.58 -0.60
C LEU A 254 18.84 -12.25 0.78
N ASN A 255 18.52 -11.47 1.82
CA ASN A 255 18.38 -12.00 3.18
C ASN A 255 17.21 -12.98 3.28
N VAL A 256 16.06 -12.64 2.70
CA VAL A 256 14.87 -13.50 2.67
C VAL A 256 15.13 -14.78 1.87
N GLN A 257 15.80 -14.67 0.70
CA GLN A 257 16.19 -15.84 -0.10
C GLN A 257 17.12 -16.79 0.67
N ARG A 258 18.11 -16.25 1.40
CA ARG A 258 19.00 -17.08 2.25
C ARG A 258 18.21 -17.76 3.37
N GLY A 259 17.29 -17.04 4.01
CA GLY A 259 16.39 -17.61 5.02
C GLY A 259 15.54 -18.75 4.45
N TYR A 260 14.96 -18.54 3.28
CA TYR A 260 14.17 -19.55 2.56
C TYR A 260 14.98 -20.81 2.26
N GLN A 261 16.20 -20.67 1.72
CA GLN A 261 17.10 -21.79 1.46
C GLN A 261 17.49 -22.55 2.72
N PHE A 262 17.72 -21.83 3.82
CA PHE A 262 18.04 -22.44 5.12
C PHE A 262 16.88 -23.29 5.64
N HIS A 263 15.67 -22.77 5.65
CA HIS A 263 14.49 -23.51 6.09
C HIS A 263 14.16 -24.70 5.18
N SER A 264 14.36 -24.55 3.87
CA SER A 264 14.18 -25.65 2.91
C SER A 264 15.17 -26.81 3.18
N ARG A 265 16.46 -26.49 3.44
CA ARG A 265 17.45 -27.49 3.83
C ARG A 265 17.10 -28.16 5.17
N SER A 266 16.58 -27.41 6.12
CA SER A 266 16.15 -27.94 7.43
C SER A 266 15.04 -28.99 7.26
N ILE A 267 14.09 -28.76 6.35
CA ILE A 267 13.05 -29.74 6.02
C ILE A 267 13.65 -30.99 5.39
N SER A 268 14.57 -30.83 4.43
CA SER A 268 15.23 -31.98 3.77
C SER A 268 16.02 -32.85 4.77
N ILE A 269 16.73 -32.21 5.72
CA ILE A 269 17.46 -32.94 6.78
C ILE A 269 16.47 -33.67 7.71
N ALA A 270 15.36 -33.03 8.07
CA ALA A 270 14.32 -33.64 8.90
C ALA A 270 13.69 -34.87 8.22
N ASP A 271 13.45 -34.78 6.90
CA ASP A 271 12.92 -35.88 6.08
C ASP A 271 13.90 -37.04 6.01
N GLN A 272 15.20 -36.79 5.75
CA GLN A 272 16.24 -37.79 5.79
C GLN A 272 16.34 -38.50 7.17
N MET A 273 16.26 -37.75 8.26
CA MET A 273 16.26 -38.34 9.61
C MET A 273 15.02 -39.23 9.85
N LEU A 274 13.84 -38.81 9.34
CA LEU A 274 12.65 -39.66 9.40
C LEU A 274 12.80 -40.95 8.59
N GLY A 275 13.40 -40.87 7.41
CA GLY A 275 13.71 -42.03 6.59
C GLY A 275 14.64 -43.02 7.27
N LEU A 276 15.70 -42.53 7.95
CA LEU A 276 16.60 -43.35 8.72
C LEU A 276 15.88 -44.03 9.90
N VAL A 277 15.04 -43.28 10.64
CA VAL A 277 14.28 -43.88 11.77
C VAL A 277 13.31 -44.97 11.29
N ASN A 278 12.66 -44.76 10.14
CA ASN A 278 11.78 -45.77 9.55
C ASN A 278 12.56 -46.99 8.99
N GLY A 279 13.80 -46.80 8.52
CA GLY A 279 14.63 -47.85 7.99
C GLY A 279 15.27 -48.78 9.06
N ILE A 280 15.25 -48.36 10.34
CA ILE A 280 15.75 -49.15 11.46
C ILE A 280 14.67 -50.11 12.02
N ARG A 281 13.44 -49.96 11.56
CA ARG A 281 12.29 -50.76 11.97
C ARG A 281 12.04 -51.89 10.97
#